data_99d57627a3bfdd480ef6cb252f6704ea
#
_entry.id   99d57627a3bfdd480ef6cb252f6704ea
#
_cell.length_a   1.000
_cell.length_b   1.000
_cell.length_c   1.000
_cell.angle_alpha   90.00
_cell.angle_beta   90.00
_cell.angle_gamma   90.00
#
_symmetry.space_group_name_H-M   'P 1'
#
loop_
_entity.id
_entity.type
_entity.pdbx_description
1 polymer ?
#
loop_
_entity_poly.entity_id
_entity_poly.type
_entity_poly.pdbx_seq_one_letter_code
_entity_poly.pdbx_strand_id
1 'polypeptide(L)'
;MTLNHTDTDSWTIEDIISALSETPNKKKKITIPKFQRTLVWNKKQQKAFIDSIKKGFPVGALLLYKTREDQGFTIFNLIDGLQRSTALKQYIDSPTQFYDETNLPSNLVKKIYSLVNPIKNDIPEEILCLSLIEWIVNLKGFSEKDNFSSFSLCIHLNDLFELNLDTPQIKEMTSHFIDFLEIIKMESNINQFKIPILIYNGEQSNLPLIFERLNSKGTQLSKYQIYAATWVTYNFFQISNREIIDGIKNKYDLLLEEGYEVEEYDPSPKFYTSEFSTFEYLFGFGKFLCSKFKYLFSGTSKSEQEDSIGFNIMTVCLNLPFTQMNEIPEKLKNHDLNNLEKAIIDSIEFVYNCLKGHITLKMNSRTKISIVHSELQIVSMIGKCFHSKYNDD
;
A
#
# COMPACT_ATOMS: atom_id res chain seq x y z
N MET A 1 32.76 -22.51 -7.87
CA MET A 1 32.47 -21.49 -6.85
C MET A 1 31.11 -20.97 -7.11
N THR A 2 30.14 -21.22 -6.25
CA THR A 2 28.83 -20.57 -6.31
C THR A 2 29.05 -19.12 -5.93
N LEU A 3 28.92 -18.20 -6.91
CA LEU A 3 28.95 -16.78 -6.66
C LEU A 3 27.78 -16.43 -5.76
N ASN A 4 28.04 -15.83 -4.60
CA ASN A 4 26.98 -15.27 -3.75
C ASN A 4 26.53 -13.93 -4.40
N HIS A 5 25.33 -13.92 -4.96
CA HIS A 5 24.75 -12.73 -5.60
C HIS A 5 23.96 -11.85 -4.63
N THR A 6 24.04 -12.13 -3.33
CA THR A 6 23.30 -11.39 -2.32
C THR A 6 24.24 -10.84 -1.28
N ASP A 7 24.25 -9.53 -1.14
CA ASP A 7 24.94 -8.82 -0.06
C ASP A 7 23.94 -8.47 1.06
N THR A 8 24.47 -8.34 2.26
CA THR A 8 23.69 -7.90 3.43
C THR A 8 24.24 -6.58 3.94
N ASP A 9 23.35 -5.66 4.21
CA ASP A 9 23.66 -4.34 4.77
C ASP A 9 22.65 -4.00 5.88
N SER A 10 22.84 -2.89 6.56
CA SER A 10 21.95 -2.41 7.60
C SER A 10 21.88 -0.89 7.51
N TRP A 11 20.70 -0.37 7.11
CA TRP A 11 20.50 1.07 6.95
C TRP A 11 19.64 1.62 8.08
N THR A 12 19.91 2.85 8.49
CA THR A 12 19.02 3.57 9.39
C THR A 12 17.70 3.88 8.68
N ILE A 13 16.62 4.04 9.46
CA ILE A 13 15.34 4.47 8.89
C ILE A 13 15.50 5.81 8.15
N GLU A 14 16.27 6.74 8.71
CA GLU A 14 16.60 8.01 8.04
C GLU A 14 17.24 7.78 6.66
N ASP A 15 18.19 6.83 6.55
CA ASP A 15 18.83 6.51 5.27
C ASP A 15 17.84 5.91 4.26
N ILE A 16 16.94 5.05 4.72
CA ILE A 16 15.90 4.44 3.88
C ILE A 16 14.95 5.52 3.35
N ILE A 17 14.42 6.37 4.24
CA ILE A 17 13.50 7.45 3.85
C ILE A 17 14.19 8.44 2.91
N SER A 18 15.44 8.81 3.19
CA SER A 18 16.24 9.64 2.28
C SER A 18 16.43 9.00 0.91
N ALA A 19 16.73 7.69 0.86
CA ALA A 19 16.91 6.99 -0.41
C ALA A 19 15.62 6.85 -1.24
N LEU A 20 14.46 6.87 -0.58
CA LEU A 20 13.13 6.84 -1.22
C LEU A 20 12.64 8.23 -1.67
N SER A 21 13.31 9.31 -1.27
CA SER A 21 12.92 10.68 -1.62
C SER A 21 13.41 11.07 -3.03
N GLU A 22 12.81 12.10 -3.62
CA GLU A 22 13.25 12.67 -4.90
C GLU A 22 14.66 13.27 -4.82
N THR A 23 15.07 13.73 -3.64
CA THR A 23 16.38 14.38 -3.38
C THR A 23 17.14 13.63 -2.27
N PRO A 24 17.74 12.46 -2.59
CA PRO A 24 18.43 11.66 -1.59
C PRO A 24 19.65 12.37 -1.02
N ASN A 25 19.82 12.34 0.31
CA ASN A 25 20.98 12.94 0.99
C ASN A 25 22.28 12.13 0.78
N LYS A 26 22.17 10.83 0.55
CA LYS A 26 23.29 9.90 0.29
C LYS A 26 23.23 9.44 -1.17
N LYS A 27 24.38 8.96 -1.69
CA LYS A 27 24.47 8.48 -3.07
C LYS A 27 23.73 7.15 -3.31
N LYS A 28 22.57 6.97 -2.68
CA LYS A 28 21.71 5.79 -2.79
C LYS A 28 20.29 6.26 -3.10
N LYS A 29 19.68 5.69 -4.12
CA LYS A 29 18.32 5.98 -4.53
C LYS A 29 17.51 4.70 -4.65
N ILE A 30 16.30 4.67 -4.10
CA ILE A 30 15.38 3.55 -4.21
C ILE A 30 14.22 3.98 -5.10
N THR A 31 13.94 3.18 -6.13
CA THR A 31 12.77 3.33 -7.00
C THR A 31 11.83 2.13 -6.83
N ILE A 32 10.56 2.33 -7.18
CA ILE A 32 9.54 1.28 -7.07
C ILE A 32 9.34 0.67 -8.46
N PRO A 33 9.58 -0.64 -8.64
CA PRO A 33 9.32 -1.31 -9.92
C PRO A 33 7.84 -1.28 -10.28
N LYS A 34 7.52 -1.21 -11.58
CA LYS A 34 6.15 -1.18 -12.11
C LYS A 34 5.28 -2.37 -11.69
N PHE A 35 5.90 -3.51 -11.41
CA PHE A 35 5.19 -4.72 -10.98
C PHE A 35 4.78 -4.72 -9.49
N GLN A 36 5.25 -3.78 -8.69
CA GLN A 36 4.87 -3.73 -7.28
C GLN A 36 3.36 -3.61 -7.11
N ARG A 37 2.84 -4.30 -6.09
CA ARG A 37 1.42 -4.22 -5.72
C ARG A 37 1.07 -2.85 -5.16
N THR A 38 -0.23 -2.54 -5.15
CA THR A 38 -0.75 -1.38 -4.45
C THR A 38 -0.56 -1.48 -2.94
N LEU A 39 -0.71 -0.36 -2.24
CA LEU A 39 -0.62 -0.30 -0.79
C LEU A 39 -1.84 -0.99 -0.17
N VAL A 40 -1.61 -2.01 0.66
CA VAL A 40 -2.68 -2.86 1.22
C VAL A 40 -2.71 -2.89 2.74
N TRP A 41 -1.63 -2.42 3.43
CA TRP A 41 -1.62 -2.38 4.88
C TRP A 41 -2.60 -1.34 5.40
N ASN A 42 -3.46 -1.77 6.31
CA ASN A 42 -4.32 -0.86 7.07
C ASN A 42 -3.54 -0.22 8.25
N LYS A 43 -4.12 0.82 8.85
CA LYS A 43 -3.50 1.54 9.98
C LYS A 43 -3.11 0.63 11.15
N LYS A 44 -3.89 -0.41 11.44
CA LYS A 44 -3.58 -1.37 12.53
C LYS A 44 -2.29 -2.14 12.24
N GLN A 45 -2.10 -2.60 11.00
CA GLN A 45 -0.88 -3.30 10.57
C GLN A 45 0.34 -2.38 10.60
N GLN A 46 0.18 -1.13 10.13
CA GLN A 46 1.23 -0.12 10.18
C GLN A 46 1.65 0.19 11.62
N LYS A 47 0.68 0.42 12.54
CA LYS A 47 0.95 0.66 13.97
C LYS A 47 1.67 -0.51 14.61
N ALA A 48 1.23 -1.75 14.37
CA ALA A 48 1.88 -2.95 14.90
C ALA A 48 3.33 -3.11 14.43
N PHE A 49 3.62 -2.73 13.19
CA PHE A 49 4.98 -2.74 12.66
C PHE A 49 5.87 -1.69 13.34
N ILE A 50 5.40 -0.45 13.48
CA ILE A 50 6.12 0.61 14.19
C ILE A 50 6.35 0.27 15.66
N ASP A 51 5.34 -0.29 16.34
CA ASP A 51 5.46 -0.76 17.71
C ASP A 51 6.55 -1.84 17.85
N SER A 52 6.63 -2.77 16.89
CA SER A 52 7.69 -3.78 16.85
C SER A 52 9.09 -3.16 16.76
N ILE A 53 9.25 -2.11 15.95
CA ILE A 53 10.52 -1.37 15.85
C ILE A 53 10.85 -0.70 17.18
N LYS A 54 9.90 0.03 17.78
CA LYS A 54 10.11 0.70 19.08
C LYS A 54 10.49 -0.26 20.20
N LYS A 55 9.92 -1.48 20.18
CA LYS A 55 10.24 -2.55 21.16
C LYS A 55 11.54 -3.30 20.83
N GLY A 56 12.23 -2.97 19.73
CA GLY A 56 13.44 -3.68 19.30
C GLY A 56 13.19 -5.11 18.83
N PHE A 57 11.95 -5.43 18.44
CA PHE A 57 11.63 -6.75 17.92
C PHE A 57 12.20 -6.93 16.50
N PRO A 58 12.56 -8.16 16.10
CA PRO A 58 13.00 -8.43 14.75
C PRO A 58 11.94 -8.04 13.72
N VAL A 59 12.32 -7.18 12.79
CA VAL A 59 11.51 -6.81 11.62
C VAL A 59 12.11 -7.42 10.37
N GLY A 60 11.27 -7.73 9.38
CA GLY A 60 11.77 -8.33 8.13
C GLY A 60 12.70 -7.37 7.38
N ALA A 61 13.68 -7.93 6.65
CA ALA A 61 14.59 -7.16 5.83
C ALA A 61 13.89 -6.55 4.61
N LEU A 62 14.37 -5.40 4.12
CA LEU A 62 14.01 -4.92 2.78
C LEU A 62 14.88 -5.65 1.77
N LEU A 63 14.30 -6.06 0.63
CA LEU A 63 15.04 -6.60 -0.49
C LEU A 63 15.16 -5.57 -1.59
N LEU A 64 16.38 -5.24 -1.94
CA LEU A 64 16.74 -4.32 -2.99
C LEU A 64 17.43 -5.06 -4.13
N TYR A 65 17.15 -4.66 -5.35
CA TYR A 65 17.90 -5.06 -6.54
C TYR A 65 18.75 -3.89 -7.01
N LYS A 66 20.08 -4.08 -7.11
CA LYS A 66 20.97 -3.04 -7.66
C LYS A 66 20.81 -2.99 -9.17
N THR A 67 20.24 -1.90 -9.70
CA THR A 67 19.98 -1.75 -11.14
C THR A 67 21.13 -1.13 -11.89
N ARG A 68 21.56 0.07 -11.51
CA ARG A 68 22.59 0.85 -12.21
C ARG A 68 23.22 1.89 -11.31
N GLU A 69 24.30 2.48 -11.80
CA GLU A 69 24.84 3.73 -11.26
C GLU A 69 24.54 4.86 -12.25
N ASP A 70 24.00 5.95 -11.75
CA ASP A 70 23.61 7.11 -12.54
C ASP A 70 23.95 8.38 -11.80
N GLN A 71 24.67 9.33 -12.44
CA GLN A 71 25.08 10.62 -11.89
C GLN A 71 25.72 10.54 -10.48
N GLY A 72 26.42 9.44 -10.20
CA GLY A 72 27.06 9.18 -8.89
C GLY A 72 26.14 8.63 -7.82
N PHE A 73 24.88 8.27 -8.17
CA PHE A 73 23.94 7.52 -7.33
C PHE A 73 23.96 6.05 -7.70
N THR A 74 23.93 5.18 -6.69
CA THR A 74 23.56 3.78 -6.87
C THR A 74 22.05 3.66 -6.79
N ILE A 75 21.42 3.21 -7.88
CA ILE A 75 19.96 3.06 -7.99
C ILE A 75 19.57 1.63 -7.65
N PHE A 76 18.59 1.49 -6.79
CA PHE A 76 18.05 0.23 -6.35
C PHE A 76 16.55 0.16 -6.65
N ASN A 77 16.07 -1.00 -7.09
CA ASN A 77 14.64 -1.31 -7.15
C ASN A 77 14.21 -2.01 -5.85
N LEU A 78 13.14 -1.54 -5.22
CA LEU A 78 12.56 -2.17 -4.04
C LEU A 78 11.76 -3.41 -4.45
N ILE A 79 12.33 -4.60 -4.26
CA ILE A 79 11.71 -5.87 -4.64
C ILE A 79 10.75 -6.37 -3.57
N ASP A 80 11.13 -6.28 -2.29
CA ASP A 80 10.22 -6.57 -1.16
C ASP A 80 10.39 -5.54 -0.06
N GLY A 81 9.27 -5.21 0.59
CA GLY A 81 9.21 -4.30 1.72
C GLY A 81 8.45 -3.00 1.46
N LEU A 82 7.74 -2.85 0.34
CA LEU A 82 6.99 -1.63 0.02
C LEU A 82 6.05 -1.23 1.17
N GLN A 83 5.27 -2.16 1.75
CA GLN A 83 4.35 -1.88 2.85
C GLN A 83 5.09 -1.39 4.11
N ARG A 84 6.25 -1.97 4.39
CA ARG A 84 7.13 -1.57 5.51
C ARG A 84 7.71 -0.19 5.29
N SER A 85 8.23 0.08 4.09
CA SER A 85 8.77 1.38 3.72
C SER A 85 7.70 2.47 3.80
N THR A 86 6.47 2.18 3.35
CA THR A 86 5.33 3.11 3.45
C THR A 86 4.95 3.39 4.90
N ALA A 87 4.91 2.35 5.75
CA ALA A 87 4.62 2.55 7.18
C ALA A 87 5.69 3.41 7.87
N LEU A 88 6.99 3.21 7.52
CA LEU A 88 8.08 4.06 8.01
C LEU A 88 7.91 5.51 7.56
N LYS A 89 7.66 5.74 6.26
CA LYS A 89 7.50 7.08 5.70
C LYS A 89 6.32 7.81 6.35
N GLN A 90 5.14 7.19 6.37
CA GLN A 90 3.95 7.77 6.99
C GLN A 90 4.13 8.04 8.49
N TYR A 91 4.91 7.19 9.19
CA TYR A 91 5.25 7.44 10.58
C TYR A 91 6.18 8.65 10.74
N ILE A 92 7.22 8.78 9.92
CA ILE A 92 8.14 9.92 9.97
C ILE A 92 7.40 11.22 9.63
N ASP A 93 6.52 11.21 8.64
CA ASP A 93 5.75 12.36 8.19
C ASP A 93 4.67 12.79 9.21
N SER A 94 4.08 11.83 9.95
CA SER A 94 2.98 12.08 10.88
C SER A 94 3.00 11.12 12.08
N PRO A 95 4.01 11.20 12.96
CA PRO A 95 4.19 10.25 14.05
C PRO A 95 3.05 10.30 15.09
N THR A 96 2.38 11.44 15.23
CA THR A 96 1.24 11.63 16.14
C THR A 96 0.06 10.72 15.79
N GLN A 97 -0.16 10.41 14.50
CA GLN A 97 -1.23 9.55 14.01
C GLN A 97 -1.08 8.07 14.38
N PHE A 98 0.05 7.69 14.94
CA PHE A 98 0.36 6.31 15.33
C PHE A 98 0.12 6.03 16.81
N TYR A 99 -0.27 7.04 17.60
CA TYR A 99 -0.62 6.85 19.00
C TYR A 99 -1.99 6.21 19.16
N ASP A 100 -2.09 5.33 20.17
CA ASP A 100 -3.34 4.71 20.67
C ASP A 100 -3.11 4.19 22.10
N GLU A 101 -4.14 3.59 22.69
CA GLU A 101 -4.12 3.09 24.08
C GLU A 101 -3.01 2.06 24.34
N THR A 102 -2.51 1.38 23.33
CA THR A 102 -1.52 0.30 23.48
C THR A 102 -0.08 0.80 23.55
N ASN A 103 0.18 2.03 23.06
CA ASN A 103 1.53 2.57 22.93
C ASN A 103 1.78 3.87 23.71
N LEU A 104 0.76 4.41 24.39
CA LEU A 104 0.97 5.50 25.32
C LEU A 104 1.49 4.93 26.67
N PRO A 105 2.68 5.37 27.17
CA PRO A 105 3.26 4.77 28.35
C PRO A 105 2.36 4.93 29.60
N SER A 106 1.93 3.81 30.17
CA SER A 106 0.98 3.79 31.29
C SER A 106 1.51 4.47 32.55
N ASN A 107 2.82 4.45 32.79
CA ASN A 107 3.45 5.16 33.88
C ASN A 107 3.31 6.68 33.75
N LEU A 108 3.34 7.21 32.53
CA LEU A 108 3.14 8.63 32.25
C LEU A 108 1.68 9.03 32.44
N VAL A 109 0.75 8.20 31.99
CA VAL A 109 -0.69 8.41 32.21
C VAL A 109 -0.99 8.48 33.70
N LYS A 110 -0.49 7.51 34.49
CA LYS A 110 -0.66 7.49 35.96
C LYS A 110 -0.06 8.72 36.63
N LYS A 111 1.09 9.20 36.17
CA LYS A 111 1.71 10.44 36.69
C LYS A 111 0.80 11.65 36.45
N ILE A 112 0.26 11.81 35.26
CA ILE A 112 -0.68 12.90 34.98
C ILE A 112 -2.00 12.72 35.76
N TYR A 113 -2.50 11.49 35.86
CA TYR A 113 -3.69 11.18 36.67
C TYR A 113 -3.53 11.58 38.12
N SER A 114 -2.37 11.32 38.71
CA SER A 114 -2.09 11.73 40.10
C SER A 114 -2.07 13.24 40.32
N LEU A 115 -1.90 14.03 39.27
CA LEU A 115 -1.98 15.50 39.33
C LEU A 115 -3.42 16.02 39.12
N VAL A 116 -4.20 15.35 38.28
CA VAL A 116 -5.56 15.76 37.96
C VAL A 116 -6.59 15.28 38.99
N ASN A 117 -6.46 14.04 39.49
CA ASN A 117 -7.43 13.43 40.40
C ASN A 117 -7.64 14.17 41.71
N PRO A 118 -6.65 14.82 42.38
CA PRO A 118 -6.88 15.64 43.56
C PRO A 118 -7.73 16.90 43.29
N ILE A 119 -7.76 17.38 42.05
CA ILE A 119 -8.50 18.58 41.64
C ILE A 119 -9.93 18.20 41.28
N LYS A 120 -10.09 17.12 40.54
CA LYS A 120 -11.38 16.57 40.10
C LYS A 120 -11.36 15.04 40.13
N ASN A 121 -11.96 14.45 41.15
CA ASN A 121 -11.84 13.02 41.48
C ASN A 121 -12.85 12.11 40.76
N ASP A 122 -13.70 12.66 39.92
CA ASP A 122 -14.73 11.95 39.13
C ASP A 122 -14.26 11.59 37.70
N ILE A 123 -12.99 11.87 37.36
CA ILE A 123 -12.42 11.52 36.06
C ILE A 123 -11.77 10.14 36.14
N PRO A 124 -12.25 9.11 35.40
CA PRO A 124 -11.57 7.82 35.32
C PRO A 124 -10.23 7.93 34.61
N GLU A 125 -9.24 7.13 35.05
CA GLU A 125 -7.89 7.09 34.39
C GLU A 125 -7.99 6.76 32.90
N GLU A 126 -8.92 5.90 32.51
CA GLU A 126 -9.17 5.53 31.10
C GLU A 126 -9.63 6.74 30.27
N ILE A 127 -10.49 7.58 30.80
CA ILE A 127 -10.95 8.79 30.11
C ILE A 127 -9.81 9.80 29.94
N LEU A 128 -8.98 9.95 30.98
CA LEU A 128 -7.77 10.77 30.87
C LEU A 128 -6.81 10.23 29.80
N CYS A 129 -6.59 8.91 29.76
CA CYS A 129 -5.75 8.28 28.74
C CYS A 129 -6.26 8.58 27.32
N LEU A 130 -7.56 8.40 27.08
CA LEU A 130 -8.19 8.71 25.79
C LEU A 130 -8.04 10.19 25.41
N SER A 131 -8.17 11.09 26.37
CA SER A 131 -8.01 12.53 26.16
C SER A 131 -6.57 12.92 25.79
N LEU A 132 -5.59 12.28 26.40
CA LEU A 132 -4.18 12.47 26.08
C LEU A 132 -3.87 11.97 24.63
N ILE A 133 -4.42 10.82 24.26
CA ILE A 133 -4.29 10.26 22.91
C ILE A 133 -4.94 11.20 21.89
N GLU A 134 -6.17 11.66 22.16
CA GLU A 134 -6.87 12.58 21.29
C GLU A 134 -6.09 13.88 21.10
N TRP A 135 -5.54 14.43 22.17
CA TRP A 135 -4.68 15.62 22.09
C TRP A 135 -3.47 15.37 21.21
N ILE A 136 -2.73 14.26 21.42
CA ILE A 136 -1.55 13.91 20.60
C ILE A 136 -1.92 13.73 19.14
N VAL A 137 -2.97 12.99 18.83
CA VAL A 137 -3.40 12.67 17.45
C VAL A 137 -3.84 13.92 16.68
N ASN A 138 -4.37 14.92 17.36
CA ASN A 138 -4.78 16.18 16.76
C ASN A 138 -3.61 17.12 16.47
N LEU A 139 -2.39 16.83 16.95
CA LEU A 139 -1.19 17.58 16.63
C LEU A 139 -0.67 17.23 15.23
N LYS A 140 -0.06 18.20 14.56
CA LYS A 140 0.63 17.98 13.28
C LYS A 140 2.00 17.34 13.46
N GLY A 141 2.63 17.55 14.62
CA GLY A 141 3.97 17.05 14.92
C GLY A 141 4.36 17.35 16.36
N PHE A 142 5.62 17.06 16.71
CA PHE A 142 6.16 17.22 18.06
C PHE A 142 7.05 18.47 18.18
N SER A 143 6.55 19.60 17.71
CA SER A 143 7.22 20.90 17.85
C SER A 143 6.28 21.93 18.47
N GLU A 144 6.86 23.01 19.04
CA GLU A 144 6.05 24.11 19.58
C GLU A 144 5.16 24.78 18.52
N LYS A 145 5.62 24.81 17.26
CA LYS A 145 4.82 25.32 16.12
C LYS A 145 3.57 24.47 15.86
N ASP A 146 3.59 23.22 16.29
CA ASP A 146 2.48 22.28 16.17
C ASP A 146 1.60 22.27 17.43
N ASN A 147 1.77 23.21 18.35
CA ASN A 147 1.14 23.27 19.67
C ASN A 147 1.54 22.11 20.62
N PHE A 148 2.64 21.43 20.33
CA PHE A 148 3.21 20.43 21.23
C PHE A 148 3.99 21.14 22.36
N SER A 149 3.26 21.55 23.39
CA SER A 149 3.84 22.22 24.55
C SER A 149 3.10 21.83 25.84
N SER A 150 3.79 21.88 26.96
CA SER A 150 3.22 21.59 28.27
C SER A 150 2.07 22.54 28.64
N PHE A 151 2.17 23.81 28.21
CA PHE A 151 1.10 24.78 28.37
C PHE A 151 -0.14 24.41 27.55
N SER A 152 0.01 24.05 26.27
CA SER A 152 -1.11 23.62 25.41
C SER A 152 -1.81 22.38 25.98
N LEU A 153 -1.05 21.39 26.49
CA LEU A 153 -1.61 20.22 27.15
C LEU A 153 -2.38 20.60 28.44
N CYS A 154 -1.82 21.50 29.23
CA CYS A 154 -2.46 21.97 30.46
C CYS A 154 -3.81 22.65 30.16
N ILE A 155 -3.84 23.54 29.16
CA ILE A 155 -5.08 24.21 28.74
C ILE A 155 -6.09 23.20 28.20
N HIS A 156 -5.67 22.27 27.35
CA HIS A 156 -6.53 21.21 26.83
C HIS A 156 -7.23 20.42 27.95
N LEU A 157 -6.47 19.96 28.95
CA LEU A 157 -7.04 19.21 30.08
C LEU A 157 -7.92 20.09 30.98
N ASN A 158 -7.50 21.36 31.20
CA ASN A 158 -8.29 22.32 31.95
C ASN A 158 -9.67 22.55 31.33
N ASP A 159 -9.72 22.79 30.00
CA ASP A 159 -10.95 23.09 29.28
C ASP A 159 -11.83 21.84 29.14
N LEU A 160 -11.21 20.69 28.80
CA LEU A 160 -11.96 19.44 28.60
C LEU A 160 -12.62 18.92 29.88
N PHE A 161 -11.90 19.01 31.00
CA PHE A 161 -12.39 18.53 32.30
C PHE A 161 -12.93 19.62 33.21
N GLU A 162 -13.00 20.87 32.76
CA GLU A 162 -13.48 22.01 33.56
C GLU A 162 -12.79 22.08 34.94
N LEU A 163 -11.45 21.96 34.94
CA LEU A 163 -10.67 21.90 36.18
C LEU A 163 -10.65 23.22 36.94
N ASN A 164 -10.95 24.32 36.25
CA ASN A 164 -10.97 25.70 36.79
C ASN A 164 -9.66 26.09 37.50
N LEU A 165 -8.53 25.72 36.88
CA LEU A 165 -7.20 25.95 37.42
C LEU A 165 -6.90 27.45 37.56
N ASP A 166 -6.34 27.83 38.70
CA ASP A 166 -5.77 29.15 38.88
C ASP A 166 -4.35 29.28 38.28
N THR A 167 -3.82 30.48 38.21
CA THR A 167 -2.49 30.76 37.61
C THR A 167 -1.35 29.97 38.26
N PRO A 168 -1.25 29.85 39.59
CA PRO A 168 -0.27 28.98 40.25
C PRO A 168 -0.41 27.51 39.88
N GLN A 169 -1.63 26.94 39.85
CA GLN A 169 -1.90 25.54 39.48
C GLN A 169 -1.54 25.27 38.01
N ILE A 170 -1.85 26.17 37.10
CA ILE A 170 -1.44 26.07 35.67
C ILE A 170 0.09 26.01 35.58
N LYS A 171 0.80 26.86 36.32
CA LYS A 171 2.27 26.86 36.31
C LYS A 171 2.86 25.58 36.86
N GLU A 172 2.31 25.04 37.94
CA GLU A 172 2.74 23.79 38.54
C GLU A 172 2.50 22.59 37.58
N MET A 173 1.29 22.43 37.06
CA MET A 173 0.96 21.37 36.12
C MET A 173 1.80 21.44 34.84
N THR A 174 1.98 22.65 34.29
CA THR A 174 2.83 22.87 33.10
C THR A 174 4.25 22.35 33.35
N SER A 175 4.83 22.59 34.54
CA SER A 175 6.17 22.09 34.86
C SER A 175 6.25 20.56 34.90
N HIS A 176 5.22 19.90 35.39
CA HIS A 176 5.15 18.44 35.43
C HIS A 176 4.91 17.80 34.06
N PHE A 177 4.26 18.50 33.13
CA PHE A 177 4.02 17.99 31.79
C PHE A 177 5.25 18.05 30.88
N ILE A 178 6.29 18.82 31.23
CA ILE A 178 7.54 18.87 30.45
C ILE A 178 8.14 17.48 30.30
N ASP A 179 8.31 16.75 31.39
CA ASP A 179 8.87 15.39 31.37
C ASP A 179 8.05 14.45 30.47
N PHE A 180 6.71 14.54 30.52
CA PHE A 180 5.82 13.75 29.68
C PHE A 180 6.08 14.02 28.21
N LEU A 181 6.16 15.29 27.80
CA LEU A 181 6.39 15.67 26.42
C LEU A 181 7.76 15.26 25.91
N GLU A 182 8.80 15.42 26.74
CA GLU A 182 10.15 14.98 26.39
C GLU A 182 10.21 13.47 26.13
N ILE A 183 9.57 12.65 26.98
CA ILE A 183 9.52 11.21 26.80
C ILE A 183 8.77 10.84 25.53
N ILE A 184 7.59 11.43 25.29
CA ILE A 184 6.81 11.21 24.07
C ILE A 184 7.63 11.55 22.82
N LYS A 185 8.32 12.68 22.82
CA LYS A 185 9.18 13.12 21.73
C LYS A 185 10.37 12.18 21.50
N MET A 186 11.03 11.73 22.57
CA MET A 186 12.15 10.79 22.49
C MET A 186 11.70 9.43 21.96
N GLU A 187 10.61 8.86 22.49
CA GLU A 187 10.08 7.57 22.07
C GLU A 187 9.50 7.59 20.65
N SER A 188 9.16 8.79 20.14
CA SER A 188 8.68 8.95 18.78
C SER A 188 9.80 8.97 17.75
N ASN A 189 11.04 9.22 18.15
CA ASN A 189 12.16 9.29 17.22
C ASN A 189 12.73 7.90 16.93
N ILE A 190 12.41 7.36 15.75
CA ILE A 190 12.92 6.08 15.28
C ILE A 190 13.99 6.20 14.19
N ASN A 191 14.46 7.37 13.85
CA ASN A 191 15.34 7.66 12.72
C ASN A 191 16.62 6.82 12.72
N GLN A 192 17.20 6.58 13.91
CA GLN A 192 18.46 5.85 14.06
C GLN A 192 18.31 4.32 14.18
N PHE A 193 17.09 3.80 14.24
CA PHE A 193 16.86 2.36 14.19
C PHE A 193 17.33 1.80 12.85
N LYS A 194 17.98 0.63 12.91
CA LYS A 194 18.54 -0.03 11.73
C LYS A 194 17.60 -1.12 11.24
N ILE A 195 17.36 -1.10 9.93
CA ILE A 195 16.60 -2.13 9.22
C ILE A 195 17.59 -2.97 8.39
N PRO A 196 17.51 -4.31 8.48
CA PRO A 196 18.32 -5.17 7.61
C PRO A 196 17.96 -4.96 6.13
N ILE A 197 18.96 -4.89 5.28
CA ILE A 197 18.84 -4.76 3.83
C ILE A 197 19.51 -5.97 3.17
N LEU A 198 18.76 -6.62 2.29
CA LEU A 198 19.30 -7.63 1.40
C LEU A 198 19.46 -6.99 0.01
N ILE A 199 20.65 -7.05 -0.56
CA ILE A 199 20.94 -6.46 -1.87
C ILE A 199 21.23 -7.60 -2.85
N TYR A 200 20.35 -7.77 -3.82
CA TYR A 200 20.58 -8.71 -4.90
C TYR A 200 21.34 -8.02 -6.04
N ASN A 201 22.46 -8.62 -6.46
CA ASN A 201 23.36 -8.10 -7.50
C ASN A 201 23.44 -9.05 -8.72
N GLY A 202 22.58 -10.07 -8.77
CA GLY A 202 22.57 -11.04 -9.88
C GLY A 202 21.76 -10.58 -11.08
N GLU A 203 21.41 -11.49 -11.95
CA GLU A 203 20.67 -11.20 -13.18
C GLU A 203 19.22 -10.80 -12.88
N GLN A 204 18.73 -9.79 -13.60
CA GLN A 204 17.35 -9.31 -13.50
C GLN A 204 16.31 -10.39 -13.84
N SER A 205 16.65 -11.29 -14.76
CA SER A 205 15.82 -12.44 -15.15
C SER A 205 15.44 -13.36 -14.00
N ASN A 206 16.22 -13.36 -12.91
CA ASN A 206 15.95 -14.17 -11.72
C ASN A 206 15.00 -13.48 -10.70
N LEU A 207 14.71 -12.21 -10.85
CA LEU A 207 13.89 -11.46 -9.90
C LEU A 207 12.48 -12.08 -9.67
N PRO A 208 11.76 -12.55 -10.72
CA PRO A 208 10.47 -13.20 -10.52
C PRO A 208 10.57 -14.43 -9.61
N LEU A 209 11.58 -15.28 -9.82
CA LEU A 209 11.79 -16.47 -9.01
C LEU A 209 12.18 -16.14 -7.55
N ILE A 210 12.99 -15.10 -7.36
CA ILE A 210 13.37 -14.62 -6.03
C ILE A 210 12.12 -14.08 -5.31
N PHE A 211 11.30 -13.30 -6.00
CA PHE A 211 10.08 -12.73 -5.49
C PHE A 211 9.07 -13.81 -5.06
N GLU A 212 8.88 -14.85 -5.87
CA GLU A 212 8.06 -16.02 -5.56
C GLU A 212 8.55 -16.74 -4.29
N ARG A 213 9.84 -17.04 -4.20
CA ARG A 213 10.41 -17.81 -3.08
C ARG A 213 10.36 -17.06 -1.76
N LEU A 214 10.59 -15.77 -1.76
CA LEU A 214 10.56 -14.94 -0.54
C LEU A 214 9.13 -14.85 0.04
N ASN A 215 8.15 -14.79 -0.82
CA ASN A 215 6.75 -14.65 -0.39
C ASN A 215 6.05 -15.99 -0.09
N SER A 216 6.72 -17.12 -0.31
CA SER A 216 6.18 -18.46 -0.03
C SER A 216 5.94 -18.73 1.47
N LYS A 217 6.55 -17.96 2.37
CA LYS A 217 6.47 -18.13 3.84
C LYS A 217 5.82 -16.96 4.60
N GLY A 218 5.44 -15.87 3.90
CA GLY A 218 4.82 -14.68 4.48
C GLY A 218 3.37 -14.47 4.04
N THR A 219 2.96 -13.20 3.84
CA THR A 219 1.71 -12.87 3.14
C THR A 219 1.88 -13.35 1.70
N GLN A 220 1.26 -14.48 1.36
CA GLN A 220 1.40 -15.10 0.05
C GLN A 220 1.08 -14.10 -1.05
N LEU A 221 1.99 -13.96 -2.00
CA LEU A 221 1.70 -13.26 -3.24
C LEU A 221 0.65 -14.02 -4.02
N SER A 222 -0.26 -13.29 -4.62
CA SER A 222 -1.12 -13.89 -5.62
C SER A 222 -0.28 -14.28 -6.85
N LYS A 223 -0.70 -15.31 -7.58
CA LYS A 223 -0.07 -15.68 -8.86
C LYS A 223 0.06 -14.50 -9.83
N TYR A 224 -0.85 -13.54 -9.77
CA TYR A 224 -0.87 -12.33 -10.60
C TYR A 224 0.30 -11.39 -10.30
N GLN A 225 0.69 -11.30 -9.03
CA GLN A 225 1.87 -10.51 -8.61
C GLN A 225 3.17 -11.16 -9.07
N ILE A 226 3.22 -12.48 -9.11
CA ILE A 226 4.36 -13.23 -9.67
C ILE A 226 4.46 -12.99 -11.17
N TYR A 227 3.33 -13.09 -11.89
CA TYR A 227 3.28 -12.78 -13.33
C TYR A 227 3.60 -11.30 -13.61
N ALA A 228 3.21 -10.38 -12.74
CA ALA A 228 3.58 -8.97 -12.86
C ALA A 228 5.09 -8.79 -12.97
N ALA A 229 5.85 -9.41 -12.07
CA ALA A 229 7.31 -9.33 -12.08
C ALA A 229 7.93 -9.99 -13.33
N THR A 230 7.28 -11.04 -13.87
CA THR A 230 7.77 -11.74 -15.06
C THR A 230 7.44 -10.98 -16.34
N TRP A 231 6.25 -10.35 -16.42
CA TRP A 231 5.73 -9.80 -17.67
C TRP A 231 5.95 -8.31 -17.85
N VAL A 232 6.54 -7.63 -16.89
CA VAL A 232 6.85 -6.20 -17.00
C VAL A 232 7.80 -5.87 -18.16
N THR A 233 8.60 -6.84 -18.57
CA THR A 233 9.53 -6.73 -19.72
C THR A 233 9.06 -7.47 -20.99
N TYR A 234 7.85 -8.04 -20.95
CA TYR A 234 7.32 -8.86 -22.06
C TYR A 234 6.26 -8.10 -22.88
N ASN A 235 6.41 -8.18 -24.20
CA ASN A 235 5.45 -7.68 -25.19
C ASN A 235 4.88 -6.31 -24.86
N PHE A 236 5.35 -5.31 -25.56
CA PHE A 236 4.84 -3.95 -25.44
C PHE A 236 3.74 -3.73 -26.48
N PHE A 237 2.61 -3.17 -26.03
CA PHE A 237 1.44 -2.87 -26.84
C PHE A 237 1.13 -1.38 -26.80
N GLN A 238 0.68 -0.86 -27.92
CA GLN A 238 -0.06 0.40 -27.92
C GLN A 238 -1.51 0.13 -27.57
N ILE A 239 -2.02 0.79 -26.53
CA ILE A 239 -3.40 0.65 -26.08
C ILE A 239 -4.19 1.82 -26.62
N SER A 240 -5.27 1.54 -27.37
CA SER A 240 -6.15 2.57 -27.92
C SER A 240 -7.22 3.04 -26.92
N ASN A 241 -7.62 2.17 -26.00
CA ASN A 241 -8.65 2.46 -25.01
C ASN A 241 -8.06 3.27 -23.84
N ARG A 242 -8.45 4.54 -23.77
CA ARG A 242 -7.93 5.49 -22.79
C ARG A 242 -8.28 5.11 -21.34
N GLU A 243 -9.46 4.53 -21.10
CA GLU A 243 -9.87 4.12 -19.75
C GLU A 243 -8.97 3.00 -19.18
N ILE A 244 -8.43 2.14 -20.05
CA ILE A 244 -7.44 1.13 -19.65
C ILE A 244 -6.14 1.81 -19.22
N ILE A 245 -5.67 2.80 -20.01
CA ILE A 245 -4.47 3.57 -19.68
C ILE A 245 -4.67 4.36 -18.38
N ASP A 246 -5.85 4.94 -18.17
CA ASP A 246 -6.18 5.64 -16.92
C ASP A 246 -6.10 4.69 -15.70
N GLY A 247 -6.53 3.43 -15.85
CA GLY A 247 -6.39 2.41 -14.81
C GLY A 247 -4.93 2.11 -14.45
N ILE A 248 -4.03 2.08 -15.46
CA ILE A 248 -2.58 1.91 -15.26
C ILE A 248 -2.00 3.16 -14.59
N LYS A 249 -2.33 4.33 -15.12
CA LYS A 249 -1.86 5.63 -14.61
C LYS A 249 -2.21 5.83 -13.15
N ASN A 250 -3.45 5.60 -12.77
CA ASN A 250 -3.92 5.74 -11.39
C ASN A 250 -3.11 4.87 -10.40
N LYS A 251 -2.69 3.67 -10.80
CA LYS A 251 -1.81 2.84 -9.97
C LYS A 251 -0.48 3.52 -9.66
N TYR A 252 0.13 4.15 -10.66
CA TYR A 252 1.43 4.79 -10.52
C TYR A 252 1.31 6.16 -9.82
N ASP A 253 0.24 6.92 -10.13
CA ASP A 253 -0.04 8.19 -9.48
C ASP A 253 -0.21 8.02 -7.96
N LEU A 254 -0.90 6.96 -7.50
CA LEU A 254 -1.01 6.65 -6.07
C LEU A 254 0.35 6.42 -5.39
N LEU A 255 1.32 5.84 -6.10
CA LEU A 255 2.68 5.68 -5.58
C LEU A 255 3.43 7.03 -5.56
N LEU A 256 3.22 7.88 -6.59
CA LEU A 256 3.78 9.23 -6.61
C LEU A 256 3.18 10.11 -5.49
N GLU A 257 1.87 10.03 -5.22
CA GLU A 257 1.21 10.74 -4.11
C GLU A 257 1.79 10.36 -2.75
N GLU A 258 2.17 9.11 -2.57
CA GLU A 258 2.93 8.65 -1.40
C GLU A 258 4.40 9.08 -1.44
N GLY A 259 4.82 9.82 -2.49
CA GLY A 259 6.17 10.36 -2.68
C GLY A 259 7.21 9.30 -3.05
N TYR A 260 6.81 8.27 -3.78
CA TYR A 260 7.72 7.30 -4.38
C TYR A 260 8.01 7.65 -5.84
N GLU A 261 9.21 7.36 -6.30
CA GLU A 261 9.52 7.35 -7.72
C GLU A 261 9.27 5.95 -8.29
N VAL A 262 8.44 5.86 -9.33
CA VAL A 262 8.17 4.61 -10.04
C VAL A 262 9.13 4.50 -11.23
N GLU A 263 9.77 3.32 -11.38
CA GLU A 263 10.72 3.05 -12.45
C GLU A 263 10.13 3.33 -13.82
N GLU A 264 10.81 4.16 -14.62
CA GLU A 264 10.42 4.52 -15.99
C GLU A 264 8.98 5.04 -16.14
N TYR A 265 8.42 5.66 -15.10
CA TYR A 265 7.12 6.29 -15.18
C TYR A 265 7.25 7.81 -15.35
N ASP A 266 6.63 8.31 -16.41
CA ASP A 266 6.48 9.75 -16.69
C ASP A 266 4.98 10.12 -16.65
N PRO A 267 4.49 10.90 -15.66
CA PRO A 267 3.09 11.27 -15.55
C PRO A 267 2.61 12.26 -16.62
N SER A 268 3.50 12.72 -17.51
CA SER A 268 3.18 13.66 -18.57
C SER A 268 2.16 13.10 -19.57
N PRO A 269 1.53 13.94 -20.42
CA PRO A 269 0.61 13.47 -21.47
C PRO A 269 1.21 12.45 -22.43
N LYS A 270 2.54 12.35 -22.52
CA LYS A 270 3.24 11.35 -23.34
C LYS A 270 2.94 9.93 -22.88
N PHE A 271 2.57 9.73 -21.60
CA PHE A 271 2.19 8.43 -21.08
C PHE A 271 1.08 7.76 -21.90
N TYR A 272 0.12 8.53 -22.41
CA TYR A 272 -0.99 8.01 -23.22
C TYR A 272 -0.58 7.52 -24.62
N THR A 273 0.63 7.82 -25.05
CA THR A 273 1.19 7.35 -26.33
C THR A 273 2.34 6.36 -26.14
N SER A 274 2.57 5.93 -24.91
CA SER A 274 3.58 4.93 -24.56
C SER A 274 3.12 3.53 -24.94
N GLU A 275 4.08 2.63 -25.03
CA GLU A 275 3.80 1.19 -25.10
C GLU A 275 3.74 0.61 -23.68
N PHE A 276 2.83 -0.34 -23.49
CA PHE A 276 2.57 -0.97 -22.19
C PHE A 276 2.89 -2.46 -22.25
N SER A 277 3.48 -2.97 -21.19
CA SER A 277 3.76 -4.39 -21.03
C SER A 277 2.46 -5.21 -20.93
N THR A 278 2.55 -6.52 -21.16
CA THR A 278 1.40 -7.43 -20.96
C THR A 278 0.79 -7.28 -19.56
N PHE A 279 1.63 -7.13 -18.54
CA PHE A 279 1.15 -6.94 -17.18
C PHE A 279 0.34 -5.64 -17.04
N GLU A 280 0.89 -4.51 -17.49
CA GLU A 280 0.22 -3.21 -17.42
C GLU A 280 -1.12 -3.24 -18.15
N TYR A 281 -1.14 -3.82 -19.33
CA TYR A 281 -2.38 -3.98 -20.10
C TYR A 281 -3.44 -4.77 -19.36
N LEU A 282 -3.11 -5.98 -18.87
CA LEU A 282 -4.08 -6.85 -18.18
C LEU A 282 -4.56 -6.23 -16.87
N PHE A 283 -3.68 -5.54 -16.15
CA PHE A 283 -4.05 -4.80 -14.94
C PHE A 283 -5.04 -3.67 -15.26
N GLY A 284 -4.70 -2.80 -16.23
CA GLY A 284 -5.56 -1.70 -16.65
C GLY A 284 -6.89 -2.19 -17.22
N PHE A 285 -6.86 -3.25 -18.04
CA PHE A 285 -8.06 -3.88 -18.58
C PHE A 285 -8.98 -4.41 -17.48
N GLY A 286 -8.42 -5.06 -16.46
CA GLY A 286 -9.18 -5.49 -15.30
C GLY A 286 -9.85 -4.33 -14.56
N LYS A 287 -9.13 -3.23 -14.32
CA LYS A 287 -9.70 -2.01 -13.70
C LYS A 287 -10.82 -1.40 -14.53
N PHE A 288 -10.63 -1.29 -15.85
CA PHE A 288 -11.64 -0.85 -16.77
C PHE A 288 -12.91 -1.72 -16.70
N LEU A 289 -12.75 -3.05 -16.76
CA LEU A 289 -13.89 -3.98 -16.69
C LEU A 289 -14.64 -3.90 -15.36
N CYS A 290 -13.94 -3.80 -14.25
CA CYS A 290 -14.55 -3.62 -12.92
C CYS A 290 -15.32 -2.31 -12.82
N SER A 291 -14.83 -1.24 -13.41
CA SER A 291 -15.51 0.06 -13.45
C SER A 291 -16.76 0.03 -14.33
N LYS A 292 -16.62 -0.46 -15.57
CA LYS A 292 -17.69 -0.50 -16.57
C LYS A 292 -18.80 -1.49 -16.18
N PHE A 293 -18.44 -2.66 -15.66
CA PHE A 293 -19.36 -3.74 -15.32
C PHE A 293 -19.44 -3.98 -13.81
N LYS A 294 -19.54 -2.91 -13.04
CA LYS A 294 -19.49 -2.92 -11.58
C LYS A 294 -20.42 -3.97 -10.94
N TYR A 295 -21.61 -4.20 -11.50
CA TYR A 295 -22.55 -5.18 -10.95
C TYR A 295 -22.15 -6.64 -11.18
N LEU A 296 -21.36 -6.95 -12.22
CA LEU A 296 -20.82 -8.28 -12.42
C LEU A 296 -19.65 -8.60 -11.48
N PHE A 297 -18.84 -7.58 -11.16
CA PHE A 297 -17.56 -7.74 -10.46
C PHE A 297 -17.53 -7.12 -9.06
N SER A 298 -18.63 -6.50 -8.58
CA SER A 298 -18.69 -5.83 -7.27
C SER A 298 -18.69 -6.76 -6.05
N GLY A 299 -18.79 -8.10 -6.25
CA GLY A 299 -18.59 -9.09 -5.18
C GLY A 299 -17.13 -9.20 -4.72
N THR A 300 -16.21 -8.61 -5.47
CA THR A 300 -14.77 -8.62 -5.24
C THR A 300 -14.37 -7.45 -4.36
N SER A 301 -14.73 -7.49 -3.07
CA SER A 301 -14.50 -6.36 -2.15
C SER A 301 -13.06 -6.22 -1.64
N LYS A 302 -12.11 -7.00 -2.20
CA LYS A 302 -10.67 -6.89 -1.88
C LYS A 302 -9.93 -6.40 -3.11
N SER A 303 -9.08 -5.39 -2.95
CA SER A 303 -8.28 -4.80 -4.04
C SER A 303 -7.49 -5.83 -4.85
N GLU A 304 -7.05 -6.92 -4.21
CA GLU A 304 -6.35 -8.04 -4.87
C GLU A 304 -7.22 -8.80 -5.88
N GLN A 305 -8.55 -8.84 -5.69
CA GLN A 305 -9.47 -9.50 -6.63
C GLN A 305 -9.73 -8.63 -7.86
N GLU A 306 -9.82 -7.32 -7.69
CA GLU A 306 -9.93 -6.40 -8.84
C GLU A 306 -8.70 -6.48 -9.75
N ASP A 307 -7.52 -6.71 -9.17
CA ASP A 307 -6.27 -6.86 -9.93
C ASP A 307 -6.24 -8.17 -10.75
N SER A 308 -7.05 -9.18 -10.42
CA SER A 308 -7.06 -10.50 -11.06
C SER A 308 -8.01 -10.63 -12.26
N ILE A 309 -9.03 -9.80 -12.36
CA ILE A 309 -10.12 -9.96 -13.34
C ILE A 309 -9.63 -9.93 -14.78
N GLY A 310 -8.78 -8.97 -15.14
CA GLY A 310 -8.23 -8.88 -16.49
C GLY A 310 -7.45 -10.14 -16.89
N PHE A 311 -6.68 -10.68 -15.98
CA PHE A 311 -5.94 -11.94 -16.18
C PHE A 311 -6.87 -13.14 -16.35
N ASN A 312 -7.88 -13.26 -15.49
CA ASN A 312 -8.81 -14.38 -15.52
C ASN A 312 -9.66 -14.39 -16.80
N ILE A 313 -10.18 -13.24 -17.20
CA ILE A 313 -10.96 -13.08 -18.42
C ILE A 313 -10.09 -13.38 -19.65
N MET A 314 -8.90 -12.82 -19.73
CA MET A 314 -7.99 -13.08 -20.83
C MET A 314 -7.62 -14.57 -20.91
N THR A 315 -7.39 -15.25 -19.79
CA THR A 315 -7.09 -16.68 -19.74
C THR A 315 -8.20 -17.50 -20.40
N VAL A 316 -9.46 -17.26 -20.03
CA VAL A 316 -10.58 -18.04 -20.58
C VAL A 316 -10.85 -17.68 -22.04
N CYS A 317 -10.72 -16.40 -22.45
CA CYS A 317 -10.95 -15.99 -23.84
C CYS A 317 -9.86 -16.51 -24.79
N LEU A 318 -8.61 -16.68 -24.30
CA LEU A 318 -7.53 -17.32 -25.07
C LEU A 318 -7.58 -18.86 -25.01
N ASN A 319 -8.64 -19.44 -24.46
CA ASN A 319 -8.80 -20.90 -24.28
C ASN A 319 -7.64 -21.57 -23.53
N LEU A 320 -7.13 -20.89 -22.50
CA LEU A 320 -6.06 -21.41 -21.64
C LEU A 320 -6.62 -21.96 -20.34
N PRO A 321 -6.13 -23.11 -19.86
CA PRO A 321 -6.38 -23.51 -18.47
C PRO A 321 -5.70 -22.53 -17.50
N PHE A 322 -6.29 -22.30 -16.33
CA PHE A 322 -5.73 -21.38 -15.33
C PHE A 322 -4.32 -21.76 -14.84
N THR A 323 -3.91 -23.01 -15.04
CA THR A 323 -2.54 -23.48 -14.76
C THR A 323 -1.53 -23.04 -15.81
N GLN A 324 -1.99 -22.64 -16.99
CA GLN A 324 -1.17 -22.20 -18.12
C GLN A 324 -1.31 -20.69 -18.39
N MET A 325 -1.75 -19.92 -17.42
CA MET A 325 -1.88 -18.47 -17.52
C MET A 325 -0.57 -17.78 -17.94
N ASN A 326 0.58 -18.39 -17.62
CA ASN A 326 1.90 -17.93 -18.04
C ASN A 326 2.09 -17.87 -19.55
N GLU A 327 1.24 -18.52 -20.36
CA GLU A 327 1.28 -18.51 -21.83
C GLU A 327 0.56 -17.29 -22.45
N ILE A 328 -0.18 -16.48 -21.65
CA ILE A 328 -0.91 -15.32 -22.15
C ILE A 328 -0.03 -14.39 -23.00
N PRO A 329 1.19 -13.99 -22.60
CA PRO A 329 2.00 -13.07 -23.39
C PRO A 329 2.29 -13.60 -24.81
N GLU A 330 2.57 -14.90 -24.94
CA GLU A 330 2.85 -15.52 -26.24
C GLU A 330 1.57 -15.64 -27.10
N LYS A 331 0.44 -15.95 -26.49
CA LYS A 331 -0.84 -16.02 -27.20
C LYS A 331 -1.29 -14.66 -27.69
N LEU A 332 -1.14 -13.61 -26.89
CA LEU A 332 -1.53 -12.24 -27.28
C LEU A 332 -0.79 -11.71 -28.50
N LYS A 333 0.44 -12.15 -28.77
CA LYS A 333 1.19 -11.75 -29.98
C LYS A 333 0.47 -12.06 -31.29
N ASN A 334 -0.37 -13.09 -31.28
CA ASN A 334 -1.06 -13.58 -32.47
C ASN A 334 -2.44 -12.93 -32.68
N HIS A 335 -2.84 -12.00 -31.82
CA HIS A 335 -4.14 -11.34 -31.90
C HIS A 335 -4.00 -9.84 -32.13
N ASP A 336 -4.91 -9.28 -32.93
CA ASP A 336 -5.15 -7.84 -32.92
C ASP A 336 -5.82 -7.45 -31.61
N LEU A 337 -5.13 -6.64 -30.81
CA LEU A 337 -5.56 -6.32 -29.46
C LEU A 337 -6.90 -5.58 -29.43
N ASN A 338 -7.14 -4.67 -30.39
CA ASN A 338 -8.38 -3.89 -30.43
C ASN A 338 -9.59 -4.78 -30.78
N ASN A 339 -9.42 -5.69 -31.73
CA ASN A 339 -10.47 -6.64 -32.12
C ASN A 339 -10.77 -7.63 -30.99
N LEU A 340 -9.74 -8.16 -30.33
CA LEU A 340 -9.87 -9.05 -29.20
C LEU A 340 -10.59 -8.35 -28.02
N GLU A 341 -10.16 -7.14 -27.67
CA GLU A 341 -10.77 -6.33 -26.60
C GLU A 341 -12.25 -6.08 -26.87
N LYS A 342 -12.61 -5.67 -28.10
CA LYS A 342 -13.99 -5.47 -28.50
C LYS A 342 -14.81 -6.75 -28.35
N ALA A 343 -14.32 -7.88 -28.86
CA ALA A 343 -15.00 -9.16 -28.79
C ALA A 343 -15.23 -9.62 -27.33
N ILE A 344 -14.25 -9.39 -26.45
CA ILE A 344 -14.39 -9.66 -25.01
C ILE A 344 -15.46 -8.76 -24.40
N ILE A 345 -15.43 -7.45 -24.67
CA ILE A 345 -16.40 -6.48 -24.13
C ILE A 345 -17.82 -6.85 -24.60
N ASP A 346 -18.02 -7.16 -25.88
CA ASP A 346 -19.32 -7.56 -26.44
C ASP A 346 -19.84 -8.85 -25.75
N SER A 347 -18.93 -9.77 -25.40
CA SER A 347 -19.30 -11.01 -24.67
C SER A 347 -19.70 -10.74 -23.24
N ILE A 348 -18.99 -9.81 -22.56
CA ILE A 348 -19.32 -9.37 -21.20
C ILE A 348 -20.68 -8.63 -21.19
N GLU A 349 -20.92 -7.75 -22.14
CA GLU A 349 -22.20 -7.04 -22.29
C GLU A 349 -23.37 -8.00 -22.49
N PHE A 350 -23.18 -9.02 -23.30
CA PHE A 350 -24.19 -10.07 -23.47
C PHE A 350 -24.49 -10.79 -22.16
N VAL A 351 -23.46 -11.26 -21.46
CA VAL A 351 -23.62 -11.95 -20.15
C VAL A 351 -24.28 -11.00 -19.14
N TYR A 352 -23.86 -9.74 -19.09
CA TYR A 352 -24.46 -8.73 -18.22
C TYR A 352 -25.96 -8.56 -18.51
N ASN A 353 -26.35 -8.44 -19.78
CA ASN A 353 -27.74 -8.28 -20.18
C ASN A 353 -28.61 -9.50 -19.84
N CYS A 354 -28.03 -10.70 -19.92
CA CYS A 354 -28.72 -11.92 -19.47
C CYS A 354 -28.93 -11.97 -17.95
N LEU A 355 -27.96 -11.47 -17.19
CA LEU A 355 -27.96 -11.59 -15.74
C LEU A 355 -28.58 -10.41 -14.99
N LYS A 356 -28.66 -9.21 -15.58
CA LYS A 356 -29.09 -7.98 -14.90
C LYS A 356 -30.45 -8.06 -14.20
N GLY A 357 -31.36 -8.92 -14.67
CA GLY A 357 -32.66 -9.18 -14.05
C GLY A 357 -32.64 -10.25 -12.92
N HIS A 358 -31.54 -10.98 -12.81
CA HIS A 358 -31.38 -12.11 -11.88
C HIS A 358 -30.30 -11.87 -10.81
N ILE A 359 -29.53 -10.81 -10.94
CA ILE A 359 -28.54 -10.42 -9.94
C ILE A 359 -29.26 -9.86 -8.74
N THR A 360 -29.42 -10.68 -7.71
CA THR A 360 -30.02 -10.27 -6.45
C THR A 360 -28.99 -9.53 -5.62
N LEU A 361 -29.17 -8.24 -5.46
CA LEU A 361 -28.40 -7.41 -4.55
C LEU A 361 -28.92 -7.67 -3.13
N LYS A 362 -28.22 -8.40 -2.29
CA LYS A 362 -28.50 -8.44 -0.86
C LYS A 362 -27.98 -7.17 -0.21
N MET A 363 -28.89 -6.29 0.18
CA MET A 363 -28.59 -5.20 1.11
C MET A 363 -28.48 -5.78 2.52
N ASN A 364 -27.29 -5.93 3.04
CA ASN A 364 -27.11 -6.08 4.48
C ASN A 364 -27.34 -4.74 5.17
N SER A 365 -27.86 -4.76 6.40
CA SER A 365 -28.30 -3.62 7.22
C SER A 365 -27.26 -2.51 7.47
N ARG A 366 -26.09 -2.56 6.80
CA ARG A 366 -25.00 -1.57 6.81
C ARG A 366 -24.46 -1.27 5.42
N THR A 367 -25.34 -1.06 4.41
CA THR A 367 -24.98 -0.48 3.10
C THR A 367 -23.96 -1.22 2.24
N LYS A 368 -23.81 -2.53 2.34
CA LYS A 368 -22.97 -3.31 1.40
C LYS A 368 -23.86 -4.18 0.51
N ILE A 369 -23.82 -3.89 -0.79
CA ILE A 369 -24.41 -4.71 -1.84
C ILE A 369 -23.50 -5.94 -2.01
N SER A 370 -24.00 -7.15 -1.73
CA SER A 370 -23.28 -8.40 -2.02
C SER A 370 -23.95 -9.14 -3.17
N ILE A 371 -23.16 -9.55 -4.15
CA ILE A 371 -23.61 -10.37 -5.27
C ILE A 371 -23.52 -11.84 -4.88
N VAL A 372 -24.54 -12.63 -5.26
CA VAL A 372 -24.70 -14.04 -4.81
C VAL A 372 -23.93 -15.02 -5.70
N HIS A 373 -23.10 -14.59 -6.64
CA HIS A 373 -22.32 -15.44 -7.53
C HIS A 373 -20.81 -15.25 -7.35
N SER A 374 -20.05 -16.28 -7.66
CA SER A 374 -18.58 -16.19 -7.61
C SER A 374 -18.02 -15.55 -8.89
N GLU A 375 -16.89 -14.86 -8.77
CA GLU A 375 -16.15 -14.32 -9.90
C GLU A 375 -15.88 -15.39 -10.99
N LEU A 376 -15.44 -16.58 -10.57
CA LEU A 376 -15.13 -17.67 -11.51
C LEU A 376 -16.34 -18.13 -12.32
N GLN A 377 -17.55 -18.10 -11.74
CA GLN A 377 -18.77 -18.41 -12.50
C GLN A 377 -19.00 -17.39 -13.61
N ILE A 378 -18.86 -16.10 -13.30
CA ILE A 378 -19.00 -15.02 -14.30
C ILE A 378 -17.94 -15.14 -15.38
N VAL A 379 -16.68 -15.32 -15.00
CA VAL A 379 -15.55 -15.48 -15.93
C VAL A 379 -15.78 -16.68 -16.86
N SER A 380 -16.27 -17.82 -16.33
CA SER A 380 -16.58 -19.00 -17.13
C SER A 380 -17.73 -18.78 -18.12
N MET A 381 -18.77 -18.03 -17.71
CA MET A 381 -19.88 -17.67 -18.59
C MET A 381 -19.41 -16.75 -19.74
N ILE A 382 -18.56 -15.78 -19.42
CA ILE A 382 -17.96 -14.87 -20.41
C ILE A 382 -17.12 -15.67 -21.42
N GLY A 383 -16.23 -16.54 -20.94
CA GLY A 383 -15.43 -17.40 -21.82
C GLY A 383 -16.28 -18.26 -22.75
N LYS A 384 -17.33 -18.91 -22.24
CA LYS A 384 -18.25 -19.69 -23.05
C LYS A 384 -18.98 -18.84 -24.08
N CYS A 385 -19.43 -17.65 -23.72
CA CYS A 385 -20.08 -16.71 -24.65
C CYS A 385 -19.12 -16.27 -25.74
N PHE A 386 -17.87 -15.93 -25.37
CA PHE A 386 -16.83 -15.52 -26.30
C PHE A 386 -16.55 -16.60 -27.34
N HIS A 387 -16.30 -17.84 -26.90
CA HIS A 387 -15.99 -18.95 -27.83
C HIS A 387 -17.17 -19.33 -28.73
N SER A 388 -18.41 -19.24 -28.23
CA SER A 388 -19.56 -19.51 -29.08
C SER A 388 -19.81 -18.45 -30.15
N LYS A 389 -19.27 -17.24 -30.00
CA LYS A 389 -19.45 -16.15 -30.97
C LYS A 389 -18.28 -15.95 -31.94
N TYR A 390 -17.07 -16.25 -31.48
CA TYR A 390 -15.85 -15.85 -32.16
C TYR A 390 -14.88 -16.99 -32.50
N ASN A 391 -15.19 -18.24 -32.12
CA ASN A 391 -14.36 -19.41 -32.42
C ASN A 391 -15.07 -20.42 -33.36
N ASP A 392 -16.08 -20.01 -34.12
CA ASP A 392 -16.73 -20.82 -35.16
C ASP A 392 -16.00 -20.76 -36.52
N ASP A 393 -14.70 -20.41 -36.54
CA ASP A 393 -13.81 -20.51 -37.70
C ASP A 393 -12.66 -21.51 -37.49
#